data_9f4e4634b91247ddebde0d8056a094cf
#
_entry.id   9f4e4634b91247ddebde0d8056a094cf
#
_cell.length_a   1.000
_cell.length_b   1.000
_cell.length_c   1.000
_cell.angle_alpha   90.00
_cell.angle_beta   90.00
_cell.angle_gamma   90.00
#
_symmetry.space_group_name_H-M   'P 1'
#
loop_
_entity.id
_entity.type
_entity.pdbx_description
1 polymer ?
#
loop_
_entity_poly.entity_id
_entity_poly.type
_entity_poly.pdbx_seq_one_letter_code
_entity_poly.pdbx_strand_id
1 'polypeptide(L)'
;QIDFPEFLNKWYQADLFKSLKTHHSFPELLDRRHQNDPDELARSLVNMGTGSQPSLWSELPQAKIPLHLIVGTADPKFCAINQKMQQLCPTSQLHQIPNIGHNLHIEAPDAIVKIILNNRSSP
;
A
#
# COMPACT_ATOMS: atom_id res chain seq x y z
N GLN A 1 -17.50 23.32 5.29
CA GLN A 1 -17.52 22.48 4.07
C GLN A 1 -16.07 22.24 3.68
N ILE A 2 -15.62 21.00 3.62
CA ILE A 2 -14.24 20.64 3.22
C ILE A 2 -14.16 20.81 1.70
N ASP A 3 -13.22 21.64 1.22
CA ASP A 3 -12.87 21.64 -0.19
C ASP A 3 -12.13 20.35 -0.53
N PHE A 4 -12.85 19.41 -1.15
CA PHE A 4 -12.34 18.09 -1.43
C PHE A 4 -11.14 18.09 -2.41
N PRO A 5 -11.13 18.87 -3.50
CA PRO A 5 -9.94 19.08 -4.32
C PRO A 5 -8.72 19.60 -3.54
N GLU A 6 -8.91 20.58 -2.68
CA GLU A 6 -7.82 21.09 -1.83
C GLU A 6 -7.32 20.03 -0.85
N PHE A 7 -8.23 19.25 -0.26
CA PHE A 7 -7.88 18.12 0.59
C PHE A 7 -7.00 17.09 -0.16
N LEU A 8 -7.39 16.68 -1.36
CA LEU A 8 -6.61 15.73 -2.17
C LEU A 8 -5.21 16.28 -2.50
N ASN A 9 -5.12 17.55 -2.85
CA ASN A 9 -3.83 18.20 -3.11
C ASN A 9 -2.91 18.17 -1.88
N LYS A 10 -3.44 18.44 -0.69
CA LYS A 10 -2.70 18.36 0.57
C LYS A 10 -2.32 16.91 0.91
N TRP A 11 -3.24 15.97 0.73
CA TRP A 11 -3.04 14.55 0.99
C TRP A 11 -1.84 13.99 0.22
N TYR A 12 -1.77 14.28 -1.06
CA TYR A 12 -0.69 13.81 -1.92
C TYR A 12 0.65 14.56 -1.73
N GLN A 13 0.71 15.59 -0.87
CA GLN A 13 1.98 16.23 -0.50
C GLN A 13 2.80 15.42 0.52
N ALA A 14 2.21 14.43 1.17
CA ALA A 14 2.93 13.59 2.11
C ALA A 14 4.11 12.86 1.44
N ASP A 15 5.21 12.71 2.17
CA ASP A 15 6.44 12.05 1.70
C ASP A 15 6.20 10.64 1.15
N LEU A 16 5.17 9.97 1.67
CA LEU A 16 4.71 8.65 1.22
C LEU A 16 4.40 8.60 -0.27
N PHE A 17 3.97 9.72 -0.86
CA PHE A 17 3.56 9.81 -2.27
C PHE A 17 4.58 10.52 -3.17
N LYS A 18 5.80 10.75 -2.67
CA LYS A 18 6.82 11.52 -3.40
C LYS A 18 7.15 10.92 -4.77
N SER A 19 7.38 9.61 -4.84
CA SER A 19 7.64 8.90 -6.10
C SER A 19 6.40 8.88 -7.00
N LEU A 20 5.22 8.63 -6.43
CA LEU A 20 3.96 8.60 -7.16
C LEU A 20 3.68 9.93 -7.87
N LYS A 21 3.96 11.08 -7.23
CA LYS A 21 3.73 12.41 -7.82
C LYS A 21 4.54 12.66 -9.10
N THR A 22 5.69 12.01 -9.23
CA THR A 22 6.54 12.11 -10.43
C THR A 22 6.22 11.03 -11.47
N HIS A 23 5.34 10.10 -11.15
CA HIS A 23 4.96 9.01 -12.05
C HIS A 23 3.99 9.51 -13.13
N HIS A 24 4.15 9.04 -14.37
CA HIS A 24 3.33 9.46 -15.51
C HIS A 24 1.82 9.23 -15.33
N SER A 25 1.43 8.22 -14.57
CA SER A 25 0.01 7.91 -14.29
C SER A 25 -0.60 8.76 -13.16
N PHE A 26 0.16 9.66 -12.52
CA PHE A 26 -0.36 10.43 -11.40
C PHE A 26 -1.52 11.37 -11.78
N PRO A 27 -1.47 12.11 -12.91
CA PRO A 27 -2.58 12.97 -13.31
C PRO A 27 -3.90 12.20 -13.48
N GLU A 28 -3.88 11.08 -14.18
CA GLU A 28 -5.06 10.23 -14.35
C GLU A 28 -5.57 9.65 -13.01
N LEU A 29 -4.66 9.26 -12.13
CA LEU A 29 -5.02 8.83 -10.78
C LEU A 29 -5.74 9.93 -10.02
N LEU A 30 -5.21 11.15 -10.05
CA LEU A 30 -5.79 12.30 -9.35
C LEU A 30 -7.18 12.64 -9.90
N ASP A 31 -7.36 12.62 -11.22
CA ASP A 31 -8.67 12.83 -11.86
C ASP A 31 -9.70 11.80 -11.41
N ARG A 32 -9.32 10.54 -11.31
CA ARG A 32 -10.21 9.50 -10.76
C ARG A 32 -10.54 9.74 -9.29
N ARG A 33 -9.58 10.23 -8.49
CA ARG A 33 -9.83 10.54 -7.07
C ARG A 33 -10.79 11.70 -6.88
N HIS A 34 -10.78 12.70 -7.74
CA HIS A 34 -11.75 13.81 -7.72
C HIS A 34 -13.21 13.36 -7.93
N GLN A 35 -13.41 12.20 -8.57
CA GLN A 35 -14.75 11.63 -8.81
C GLN A 35 -15.32 10.89 -7.60
N ASN A 36 -14.54 10.67 -6.54
CA ASN A 36 -15.02 10.02 -5.33
C ASN A 36 -15.97 10.91 -4.53
N ASP A 37 -16.93 10.31 -3.87
CA ASP A 37 -17.78 10.97 -2.89
C ASP A 37 -17.00 11.14 -1.57
N PRO A 38 -16.78 12.38 -1.08
CA PRO A 38 -16.01 12.62 0.14
C PRO A 38 -16.69 12.08 1.40
N ASP A 39 -18.02 12.07 1.45
CA ASP A 39 -18.76 11.55 2.61
C ASP A 39 -18.67 10.03 2.69
N GLU A 40 -18.71 9.34 1.55
CA GLU A 40 -18.49 7.88 1.50
C GLU A 40 -17.05 7.52 1.89
N LEU A 41 -16.07 8.30 1.43
CA LEU A 41 -14.67 8.12 1.84
C LEU A 41 -14.50 8.31 3.36
N ALA A 42 -15.11 9.35 3.93
CA ALA A 42 -15.07 9.60 5.35
C ALA A 42 -15.69 8.44 6.16
N ARG A 43 -16.86 7.95 5.73
CA ARG A 43 -17.51 6.78 6.32
C ARG A 43 -16.65 5.53 6.25
N SER A 44 -16.03 5.27 5.10
CA SER A 44 -15.11 4.15 4.92
C SER A 44 -13.91 4.26 5.87
N LEU A 45 -13.32 5.44 5.99
CA LEU A 45 -12.17 5.67 6.86
C LEU A 45 -12.51 5.48 8.33
N VAL A 46 -13.66 5.94 8.79
CA VAL A 46 -14.12 5.78 10.18
C VAL A 46 -14.37 4.31 10.51
N ASN A 47 -15.00 3.56 9.59
CA ASN A 47 -15.44 2.19 9.88
C ASN A 47 -14.38 1.12 9.56
N MET A 48 -13.48 1.38 8.59
CA MET A 48 -12.51 0.40 8.11
C MET A 48 -11.06 0.93 8.10
N GLY A 49 -10.83 2.12 8.63
CA GLY A 49 -9.50 2.69 8.73
C GLY A 49 -8.58 1.90 9.68
N THR A 50 -7.28 1.97 9.43
CA THR A 50 -6.27 1.27 10.26
C THR A 50 -6.30 1.67 11.73
N GLY A 51 -6.84 2.84 12.06
CA GLY A 51 -7.00 3.31 13.45
C GLY A 51 -8.12 2.62 14.22
N SER A 52 -9.12 2.03 13.52
CA SER A 52 -10.25 1.31 14.12
C SER A 52 -10.10 -0.21 14.08
N GLN A 53 -9.16 -0.73 13.29
CA GLN A 53 -8.91 -2.16 13.19
C GLN A 53 -8.06 -2.67 14.37
N PRO A 54 -8.34 -3.87 14.91
CA PRO A 54 -7.48 -4.48 15.92
C PRO A 54 -6.10 -4.79 15.36
N SER A 55 -5.08 -4.66 16.20
CA SER A 55 -3.71 -5.04 15.82
C SER A 55 -3.59 -6.57 15.74
N LEU A 56 -3.09 -7.08 14.63
CA LEU A 56 -2.83 -8.52 14.41
C LEU A 56 -1.33 -8.86 14.50
N TRP A 57 -0.51 -7.98 15.02
CA TRP A 57 0.94 -8.22 15.12
C TRP A 57 1.29 -9.44 15.98
N SER A 58 0.52 -9.70 17.03
CA SER A 58 0.68 -10.87 17.89
C SER A 58 0.35 -12.20 17.22
N GLU A 59 -0.43 -12.16 16.13
CA GLU A 59 -0.86 -13.34 15.38
C GLU A 59 0.14 -13.78 14.31
N LEU A 60 1.06 -12.88 13.90
CA LEU A 60 2.04 -13.16 12.84
C LEU A 60 2.90 -14.41 13.09
N PRO A 61 3.38 -14.68 14.33
CA PRO A 61 4.15 -15.89 14.59
C PRO A 61 3.39 -17.21 14.40
N GLN A 62 2.07 -17.15 14.45
CA GLN A 62 1.19 -18.32 14.35
C GLN A 62 0.54 -18.45 12.96
N ALA A 63 0.87 -17.55 12.03
CA ALA A 63 0.32 -17.57 10.68
C ALA A 63 0.73 -18.88 9.96
N LYS A 64 -0.28 -19.59 9.43
CA LYS A 64 -0.09 -20.86 8.70
C LYS A 64 -0.16 -20.70 7.19
N ILE A 65 -0.73 -19.58 6.74
CA ILE A 65 -0.90 -19.27 5.31
C ILE A 65 0.38 -18.59 4.82
N PRO A 66 0.90 -18.94 3.64
CA PRO A 66 2.00 -18.21 3.01
C PRO A 66 1.67 -16.73 2.87
N LEU A 67 2.54 -15.87 3.36
CA LEU A 67 2.35 -14.43 3.35
C LEU A 67 3.41 -13.75 2.47
N HIS A 68 3.01 -13.15 1.35
CA HIS A 68 3.90 -12.39 0.48
C HIS A 68 3.83 -10.91 0.81
N LEU A 69 4.89 -10.38 1.38
CA LEU A 69 5.07 -8.97 1.72
C LEU A 69 5.77 -8.28 0.55
N ILE A 70 5.14 -7.27 -0.04
CA ILE A 70 5.68 -6.56 -1.20
C ILE A 70 5.89 -5.09 -0.84
N VAL A 71 7.10 -4.58 -1.04
CA VAL A 71 7.45 -3.19 -0.71
C VAL A 71 8.40 -2.59 -1.74
N GLY A 72 8.24 -1.30 -2.01
CA GLY A 72 9.17 -0.54 -2.85
C GLY A 72 10.34 0.02 -2.02
N THR A 73 11.56 -0.06 -2.55
CA THR A 73 12.76 0.36 -1.80
C THR A 73 12.83 1.88 -1.57
N ALA A 74 12.05 2.68 -2.30
CA ALA A 74 11.93 4.12 -2.08
C ALA A 74 10.92 4.48 -0.96
N ASP A 75 10.35 3.49 -0.25
CA ASP A 75 9.50 3.67 0.93
C ASP A 75 10.19 3.12 2.19
N PRO A 76 11.09 3.87 2.82
CA PRO A 76 11.89 3.38 3.94
C PRO A 76 11.03 3.00 5.15
N LYS A 77 9.91 3.72 5.38
CA LYS A 77 8.99 3.43 6.49
C LYS A 77 8.39 2.03 6.35
N PHE A 78 7.84 1.72 5.19
CA PHE A 78 7.22 0.41 4.97
C PHE A 78 8.25 -0.70 4.71
N CYS A 79 9.46 -0.38 4.23
CA CYS A 79 10.58 -1.34 4.25
C CYS A 79 10.86 -1.85 5.67
N ALA A 80 11.00 -0.94 6.65
CA ALA A 80 11.24 -1.30 8.03
C ALA A 80 10.07 -2.11 8.65
N ILE A 81 8.83 -1.71 8.37
CA ILE A 81 7.62 -2.43 8.81
C ILE A 81 7.59 -3.85 8.24
N ASN A 82 7.78 -4.01 6.93
CA ASN A 82 7.71 -5.31 6.29
C ASN A 82 8.87 -6.24 6.70
N GLN A 83 10.07 -5.70 6.92
CA GLN A 83 11.18 -6.47 7.50
C GLN A 83 10.85 -7.00 8.89
N LYS A 84 10.25 -6.17 9.76
CA LYS A 84 9.79 -6.60 11.08
C LYS A 84 8.69 -7.67 11.00
N MET A 85 7.75 -7.52 10.07
CA MET A 85 6.71 -8.53 9.83
C MET A 85 7.33 -9.86 9.39
N GLN A 86 8.31 -9.83 8.48
CA GLN A 86 9.02 -11.02 8.01
C GLN A 86 9.74 -11.74 9.16
N GLN A 87 10.39 -10.99 10.05
CA GLN A 87 11.07 -11.57 11.22
C GLN A 87 10.11 -12.28 12.17
N LEU A 88 8.87 -11.82 12.28
CA LEU A 88 7.86 -12.39 13.18
C LEU A 88 7.03 -13.49 12.54
N CYS A 89 6.93 -13.56 11.22
CA CYS A 89 6.07 -14.49 10.50
C CYS A 89 6.89 -15.53 9.74
N PRO A 90 7.02 -16.78 10.25
CA PRO A 90 7.85 -17.83 9.63
C PRO A 90 7.42 -18.21 8.21
N THR A 91 6.15 -18.01 7.87
CA THR A 91 5.58 -18.35 6.56
C THR A 91 5.67 -17.19 5.56
N SER A 92 6.30 -16.06 5.94
CA SER A 92 6.35 -14.88 5.08
C SER A 92 7.56 -14.86 4.15
N GLN A 93 7.35 -14.25 2.98
CA GLN A 93 8.37 -13.91 1.99
C GLN A 93 8.33 -12.41 1.72
N LEU A 94 9.48 -11.74 1.82
CA LEU A 94 9.60 -10.30 1.52
C LEU A 94 10.12 -10.10 0.10
N HIS A 95 9.34 -9.36 -0.70
CA HIS A 95 9.68 -8.92 -2.05
C HIS A 95 9.95 -7.42 -2.06
N GLN A 96 11.18 -7.03 -2.36
CA GLN A 96 11.56 -5.62 -2.47
C GLN A 96 11.68 -5.23 -3.95
N ILE A 97 10.90 -4.22 -4.39
CA ILE A 97 10.93 -3.72 -5.77
C ILE A 97 11.82 -2.47 -5.80
N PRO A 98 12.93 -2.49 -6.57
CA PRO A 98 13.90 -1.39 -6.59
C PRO A 98 13.29 -0.08 -7.11
N ASN A 99 13.64 1.04 -6.48
CA ASN A 99 13.31 2.41 -6.91
C ASN A 99 11.81 2.74 -7.00
N ILE A 100 10.95 1.94 -6.39
CA ILE A 100 9.50 2.13 -6.34
C ILE A 100 9.09 2.60 -4.94
N GLY A 101 8.10 3.49 -4.88
CA GLY A 101 7.57 4.01 -3.64
C GLY A 101 6.41 3.19 -3.08
N HIS A 102 5.51 3.87 -2.38
CA HIS A 102 4.43 3.23 -1.63
C HIS A 102 3.33 2.63 -2.52
N ASN A 103 3.00 3.28 -3.62
CA ASN A 103 1.88 2.87 -4.49
C ASN A 103 2.33 1.89 -5.57
N LEU A 104 2.84 0.75 -5.16
CA LEU A 104 3.37 -0.31 -6.02
C LEU A 104 2.45 -0.68 -7.19
N HIS A 105 1.15 -0.77 -6.95
CA HIS A 105 0.16 -1.15 -7.97
C HIS A 105 -0.03 -0.11 -9.09
N ILE A 106 0.40 1.13 -8.85
CA ILE A 106 0.43 2.20 -9.85
C ILE A 106 1.83 2.31 -10.47
N GLU A 107 2.87 2.27 -9.61
CA GLU A 107 4.23 2.55 -10.02
C GLU A 107 4.92 1.34 -10.69
N ALA A 108 4.51 0.10 -10.33
CA ALA A 108 5.12 -1.13 -10.85
C ALA A 108 4.12 -2.30 -10.95
N PRO A 109 2.99 -2.16 -11.68
CA PRO A 109 1.96 -3.19 -11.76
C PRO A 109 2.50 -4.52 -12.28
N ASP A 110 3.37 -4.52 -13.28
CA ASP A 110 3.93 -5.73 -13.87
C ASP A 110 4.78 -6.53 -12.88
N ALA A 111 5.53 -5.85 -12.00
CA ALA A 111 6.32 -6.51 -10.97
C ALA A 111 5.41 -7.24 -9.96
N ILE A 112 4.30 -6.61 -9.57
CA ILE A 112 3.31 -7.24 -8.69
C ILE A 112 2.67 -8.46 -9.36
N VAL A 113 2.22 -8.33 -10.60
CA VAL A 113 1.64 -9.43 -11.37
C VAL A 113 2.61 -10.60 -11.47
N LYS A 114 3.89 -10.34 -11.76
CA LYS A 114 4.93 -11.36 -11.81
C LYS A 114 5.10 -12.08 -10.48
N ILE A 115 5.12 -11.36 -9.35
CA ILE A 115 5.21 -11.97 -8.03
C ILE A 115 3.99 -12.86 -7.76
N ILE A 116 2.77 -12.38 -8.06
CA ILE A 116 1.54 -13.15 -7.87
C ILE A 116 1.55 -14.43 -8.73
N LEU A 117 1.92 -14.34 -9.99
CA LEU A 117 1.94 -15.48 -10.89
C LEU A 117 2.99 -16.53 -10.51
N ASN A 118 4.18 -16.09 -10.09
CA ASN A 118 5.27 -16.98 -9.69
C ASN A 118 5.01 -17.72 -8.36
N ASN A 119 4.11 -17.19 -7.54
CA ASN A 119 3.79 -17.75 -6.22
C ASN A 119 2.36 -18.35 -6.17
N ARG A 120 1.75 -18.57 -7.33
CA ARG A 120 0.55 -19.40 -7.40
C ARG A 120 0.92 -20.81 -6.98
N SER A 121 0.36 -21.28 -5.88
CA SER A 121 0.39 -22.68 -5.54
C SER A 121 -0.20 -23.44 -6.73
N SER A 122 0.58 -24.34 -7.33
CA SER A 122 0.00 -25.31 -8.26
C SER A 122 -1.09 -26.07 -7.53
N PRO A 123 -2.25 -26.34 -8.15
CA PRO A 123 -3.33 -27.07 -7.53
C PRO A 123 -2.90 -28.46 -7.09
#